data_489f1c67a8fa5ee34d7dc480ba86e465
#
_entry.id   489f1c67a8fa5ee34d7dc480ba86e465
#
_cell.length_a   1.000
_cell.length_b   1.000
_cell.length_c   1.000
_cell.angle_alpha   90.00
_cell.angle_beta   90.00
_cell.angle_gamma   90.00
#
_symmetry.space_group_name_H-M   'P 1'
#
loop_
_entity.id
_entity.type
_entity.pdbx_description
1 polymer ?
#
loop_
_entity_poly.entity_id
_entity_poly.type
_entity_poly.pdbx_seq_one_letter_code
_entity_poly.pdbx_strand_id
1 'polypeptide(L)'
;MIYDIFKNLLFQLSPETAHNIGLQGLNFTYQLGLNNLLFPNCNKLQQNQNKNKNKNQQTSCQVMGLNFPNKVGLAAGLDKNGDYIDALFSLGFGFLEVGTVTPKPQPGNEQPRLFRLTENQAIINRMGFNNKGVEHLVQNVRKFKAKNDRNKSKIIGINIGKNKDTPIENAADDYLICLEKSYEIADYIAINISSPNTKNLRELQKDDALNDLLSKLKNKQQQLSQQYGKYTPIAVKIAPDLDDNQLKNIAEISRKNRIDAIISNNTTLTRVGVENLPVSQESGGLSGKPIFEMSNQILQKLANLLQNEIPIIAVGGISSVDDAKTKLQLGAKLVQIYSGFIFKGPPLIQQCAANI
;
A
#
# COMPACT_ATOMS: atom_id res chain seq x y z
N MET A 1 -16.39 -12.50 -15.32
CA MET A 1 -17.83 -12.35 -15.71
C MET A 1 -18.60 -11.53 -14.67
N ILE A 2 -18.85 -12.00 -13.43
CA ILE A 2 -19.64 -11.23 -12.43
C ILE A 2 -18.99 -9.86 -12.12
N TYR A 3 -17.67 -9.84 -11.85
CA TYR A 3 -16.96 -8.59 -11.58
C TYR A 3 -17.04 -7.60 -12.76
N ASP A 4 -16.96 -8.06 -13.98
CA ASP A 4 -17.00 -7.18 -15.17
C ASP A 4 -18.34 -6.48 -15.31
N ILE A 5 -19.45 -7.15 -14.97
CA ILE A 5 -20.78 -6.53 -14.98
C ILE A 5 -20.84 -5.42 -13.92
N PHE A 6 -20.45 -5.70 -12.67
CA PHE A 6 -20.41 -4.69 -11.61
C PHE A 6 -19.47 -3.53 -11.94
N LYS A 7 -18.28 -3.84 -12.46
CA LYS A 7 -17.30 -2.83 -12.87
C LYS A 7 -17.88 -1.89 -13.92
N ASN A 8 -18.52 -2.44 -14.97
CA ASN A 8 -19.10 -1.63 -16.05
C ASN A 8 -20.21 -0.69 -15.54
N LEU A 9 -21.03 -1.12 -14.59
CA LEU A 9 -22.02 -0.28 -13.92
C LEU A 9 -21.35 0.82 -13.07
N LEU A 10 -20.39 0.44 -12.23
CA LEU A 10 -19.67 1.39 -11.38
C LEU A 10 -18.87 2.40 -12.19
N PHE A 11 -18.36 2.01 -13.36
CA PHE A 11 -17.57 2.89 -14.22
C PHE A 11 -18.39 3.97 -14.94
N GLN A 12 -19.71 3.89 -14.89
CA GLN A 12 -20.59 4.99 -15.35
C GLN A 12 -20.66 6.12 -14.30
N LEU A 13 -20.30 5.84 -13.05
CA LEU A 13 -20.29 6.82 -11.97
C LEU A 13 -18.96 7.56 -11.90
N SER A 14 -18.95 8.71 -11.22
CA SER A 14 -17.69 9.40 -10.91
C SER A 14 -16.74 8.45 -10.16
N PRO A 15 -15.41 8.54 -10.41
CA PRO A 15 -14.46 7.58 -9.84
C PRO A 15 -14.50 7.48 -8.31
N GLU A 16 -14.72 8.59 -7.61
CA GLU A 16 -14.78 8.60 -6.13
C GLU A 16 -16.11 8.03 -5.62
N THR A 17 -17.23 8.28 -6.30
CA THR A 17 -18.52 7.65 -6.00
C THR A 17 -18.46 6.14 -6.24
N ALA A 18 -17.90 5.71 -7.36
CA ALA A 18 -17.69 4.29 -7.68
C ALA A 18 -16.83 3.58 -6.62
N HIS A 19 -15.76 4.24 -6.15
CA HIS A 19 -14.91 3.73 -5.07
C HIS A 19 -15.71 3.49 -3.78
N ASN A 20 -16.48 4.48 -3.34
CA ASN A 20 -17.27 4.39 -2.10
C ASN A 20 -18.35 3.30 -2.19
N ILE A 21 -19.12 3.28 -3.28
CA ILE A 21 -20.16 2.26 -3.50
C ILE A 21 -19.53 0.87 -3.63
N GLY A 22 -18.41 0.75 -4.33
CA GLY A 22 -17.72 -0.54 -4.49
C GLY A 22 -17.26 -1.14 -3.16
N LEU A 23 -16.63 -0.33 -2.29
CA LEU A 23 -16.19 -0.80 -0.97
C LEU A 23 -17.36 -1.08 -0.01
N GLN A 24 -18.40 -0.23 -0.01
CA GLN A 24 -19.61 -0.49 0.78
C GLN A 24 -20.32 -1.76 0.32
N GLY A 25 -20.47 -1.96 -0.99
CA GLY A 25 -21.06 -3.16 -1.57
C GLY A 25 -20.24 -4.42 -1.24
N LEU A 26 -18.92 -4.35 -1.33
CA LEU A 26 -18.03 -5.45 -0.93
C LEU A 26 -18.19 -5.81 0.55
N ASN A 27 -18.27 -4.80 1.41
CA ASN A 27 -18.47 -5.03 2.85
C ASN A 27 -19.87 -5.63 3.15
N PHE A 28 -20.91 -5.15 2.47
CA PHE A 28 -22.25 -5.67 2.61
C PHE A 28 -22.34 -7.14 2.19
N THR A 29 -21.77 -7.50 1.02
CA THR A 29 -21.73 -8.90 0.56
C THR A 29 -20.92 -9.79 1.49
N TYR A 30 -19.84 -9.26 2.08
CA TYR A 30 -19.06 -9.96 3.09
C TYR A 30 -19.88 -10.25 4.35
N GLN A 31 -20.60 -9.25 4.88
CA GLN A 31 -21.44 -9.40 6.08
C GLN A 31 -22.57 -10.43 5.88
N LEU A 32 -23.11 -10.53 4.68
CA LEU A 32 -24.11 -11.54 4.30
C LEU A 32 -23.51 -12.93 4.03
N GLY A 33 -22.17 -13.10 4.08
CA GLY A 33 -21.51 -14.36 3.76
C GLY A 33 -21.48 -14.71 2.27
N LEU A 34 -21.89 -13.79 1.39
CA LEU A 34 -22.03 -14.02 -0.05
C LEU A 34 -20.68 -13.95 -0.79
N ASN A 35 -19.61 -13.44 -0.18
CA ASN A 35 -18.29 -13.35 -0.82
C ASN A 35 -17.78 -14.71 -1.28
N ASN A 36 -18.10 -15.77 -0.57
CA ASN A 36 -17.72 -17.14 -0.94
C ASN A 36 -18.42 -17.64 -2.21
N LEU A 37 -19.64 -17.18 -2.45
CA LEU A 37 -20.41 -17.49 -3.66
C LEU A 37 -19.94 -16.61 -4.84
N LEU A 38 -19.71 -15.34 -4.59
CA LEU A 38 -19.30 -14.37 -5.61
C LEU A 38 -17.84 -14.57 -6.06
N PHE A 39 -16.97 -15.03 -5.13
CA PHE A 39 -15.53 -15.22 -5.33
C PHE A 39 -15.05 -16.58 -4.81
N PRO A 40 -15.53 -17.72 -5.39
CA PRO A 40 -15.35 -19.07 -4.83
C PRO A 40 -13.90 -19.54 -4.71
N ASN A 41 -12.98 -18.98 -5.50
CA ASN A 41 -11.57 -19.34 -5.45
C ASN A 41 -10.82 -18.77 -4.24
N CYS A 42 -11.36 -17.75 -3.55
CA CYS A 42 -10.78 -17.21 -2.32
C CYS A 42 -10.70 -18.26 -1.21
N ASN A 43 -11.76 -19.06 -1.04
CA ASN A 43 -11.80 -20.11 -0.01
C ASN A 43 -10.83 -21.25 -0.27
N LYS A 44 -10.63 -21.64 -1.55
CA LYS A 44 -9.64 -22.67 -1.89
C LYS A 44 -8.23 -22.21 -1.54
N LEU A 45 -7.89 -20.95 -1.76
CA LEU A 45 -6.59 -20.36 -1.38
C LEU A 45 -6.41 -20.36 0.14
N GLN A 46 -7.43 -19.90 0.90
CA GLN A 46 -7.38 -19.88 2.36
C GLN A 46 -7.36 -21.29 2.97
N GLN A 47 -8.13 -22.24 2.42
CA GLN A 47 -8.12 -23.64 2.87
C GLN A 47 -6.82 -24.37 2.53
N ASN A 48 -6.23 -24.10 1.38
CA ASN A 48 -4.93 -24.65 1.00
C ASN A 48 -3.80 -24.09 1.86
N GLN A 49 -3.86 -22.83 2.26
CA GLN A 49 -2.92 -22.23 3.23
C GLN A 49 -3.01 -22.92 4.60
N ASN A 50 -4.21 -23.36 5.02
CA ASN A 50 -4.41 -24.08 6.28
C ASN A 50 -4.12 -25.59 6.19
N LYS A 51 -4.31 -26.22 5.02
CA LYS A 51 -4.11 -27.69 4.80
C LYS A 51 -2.71 -28.05 4.36
N ASN A 52 -1.96 -27.15 3.72
CA ASN A 52 -0.64 -27.43 3.14
C ASN A 52 0.53 -27.25 4.12
N LYS A 53 0.33 -27.57 5.42
CA LYS A 53 1.48 -27.82 6.31
C LYS A 53 2.37 -29.00 5.85
N ASN A 54 1.95 -29.78 4.84
CA ASN A 54 2.60 -31.02 4.41
C ASN A 54 2.86 -31.18 2.91
N LYS A 55 2.76 -30.14 2.06
CA LYS A 55 3.15 -30.25 0.63
C LYS A 55 3.92 -29.02 0.17
N ASN A 56 5.06 -29.26 -0.49
CA ASN A 56 6.12 -28.38 -0.97
C ASN A 56 5.73 -27.22 -1.92
N GLN A 57 4.60 -26.52 -1.71
CA GLN A 57 4.34 -25.24 -2.35
C GLN A 57 4.28 -24.14 -1.27
N GLN A 58 5.45 -23.58 -1.00
CA GLN A 58 5.67 -22.54 -0.01
C GLN A 58 5.19 -21.21 -0.59
N THR A 59 3.88 -20.90 -0.49
CA THR A 59 3.33 -19.56 -0.81
C THR A 59 3.62 -18.55 0.30
N SER A 60 3.89 -19.03 1.51
CA SER A 60 4.27 -18.18 2.64
C SER A 60 5.73 -17.75 2.55
N CYS A 61 6.02 -16.53 2.96
CA CYS A 61 7.38 -16.00 3.01
C CYS A 61 7.61 -15.16 4.26
N GLN A 62 8.87 -15.12 4.71
CA GLN A 62 9.27 -14.29 5.83
C GLN A 62 9.96 -13.02 5.31
N VAL A 63 9.43 -11.85 5.69
CA VAL A 63 9.96 -10.54 5.33
C VAL A 63 9.82 -9.62 6.53
N MET A 64 10.82 -8.81 6.85
CA MET A 64 10.82 -7.90 8.02
C MET A 64 10.55 -8.63 9.36
N GLY A 65 10.91 -9.90 9.49
CA GLY A 65 10.58 -10.72 10.67
C GLY A 65 9.12 -11.19 10.76
N LEU A 66 8.28 -10.87 9.77
CA LEU A 66 6.86 -11.24 9.70
C LEU A 66 6.64 -12.39 8.71
N ASN A 67 5.69 -13.29 9.04
CA ASN A 67 5.30 -14.39 8.20
C ASN A 67 4.08 -14.04 7.35
N PHE A 68 4.29 -13.76 6.07
CA PHE A 68 3.22 -13.45 5.12
C PHE A 68 2.64 -14.74 4.54
N PRO A 69 1.30 -14.92 4.55
CA PRO A 69 0.67 -16.13 4.04
C PRO A 69 0.78 -16.27 2.52
N ASN A 70 0.91 -15.17 1.80
CA ASN A 70 1.30 -15.08 0.40
C ASN A 70 1.94 -13.71 0.12
N LYS A 71 2.56 -13.55 -1.04
CA LYS A 71 3.35 -12.36 -1.38
C LYS A 71 2.52 -11.17 -1.90
N VAL A 72 1.20 -11.30 -2.01
CA VAL A 72 0.32 -10.29 -2.64
C VAL A 72 -0.39 -9.45 -1.60
N GLY A 73 -0.12 -8.16 -1.59
CA GLY A 73 -0.76 -7.20 -0.70
C GLY A 73 -1.62 -6.18 -1.41
N LEU A 74 -2.47 -5.52 -0.64
CA LEU A 74 -3.17 -4.31 -1.05
C LEU A 74 -2.30 -3.09 -0.71
N ALA A 75 -2.09 -2.20 -1.69
CA ALA A 75 -1.40 -0.95 -1.44
C ALA A 75 -2.27 0.06 -0.66
N ALA A 76 -1.63 0.93 0.12
CA ALA A 76 -2.30 2.02 0.83
C ALA A 76 -3.07 2.95 -0.12
N GLY A 77 -4.13 3.56 0.39
CA GLY A 77 -4.98 4.51 -0.31
C GLY A 77 -6.36 3.97 -0.70
N LEU A 78 -6.56 2.65 -0.76
CA LEU A 78 -7.88 2.07 -1.03
C LEU A 78 -8.77 2.12 0.20
N ASP A 79 -8.33 1.54 1.30
CA ASP A 79 -8.99 1.65 2.62
C ASP A 79 -8.16 2.55 3.54
N LYS A 80 -8.47 3.85 3.51
CA LYS A 80 -7.69 4.85 4.25
C LYS A 80 -7.93 4.82 5.76
N ASN A 81 -9.05 4.29 6.15
CA ASN A 81 -9.53 4.36 7.54
C ASN A 81 -9.61 2.98 8.23
N GLY A 82 -9.30 1.89 7.52
CA GLY A 82 -9.51 0.55 8.04
C GLY A 82 -10.98 0.18 8.20
N ASP A 83 -11.87 0.79 7.42
CA ASP A 83 -13.32 0.55 7.51
C ASP A 83 -13.73 -0.79 6.86
N TYR A 84 -12.87 -1.41 6.00
CA TYR A 84 -13.21 -2.55 5.15
C TYR A 84 -12.25 -3.75 5.26
N ILE A 85 -11.47 -3.85 6.33
CA ILE A 85 -10.36 -4.82 6.50
C ILE A 85 -10.82 -6.27 6.30
N ASP A 86 -11.89 -6.70 6.97
CA ASP A 86 -12.40 -8.08 6.88
C ASP A 86 -12.82 -8.43 5.44
N ALA A 87 -13.55 -7.53 4.79
CA ALA A 87 -14.05 -7.72 3.44
C ALA A 87 -12.90 -7.80 2.41
N LEU A 88 -11.87 -6.98 2.58
CA LEU A 88 -10.68 -6.98 1.72
C LEU A 88 -9.84 -8.25 1.90
N PHE A 89 -9.62 -8.72 3.12
CA PHE A 89 -8.94 -9.99 3.36
C PHE A 89 -9.69 -11.17 2.76
N SER A 90 -11.03 -11.13 2.70
CA SER A 90 -11.83 -12.19 2.10
C SER A 90 -11.55 -12.40 0.60
N LEU A 91 -10.89 -11.44 -0.06
CA LEU A 91 -10.52 -11.50 -1.48
C LEU A 91 -9.21 -12.26 -1.77
N GLY A 92 -8.48 -12.68 -0.72
CA GLY A 92 -7.26 -13.49 -0.87
C GLY A 92 -5.95 -12.72 -0.76
N PHE A 93 -5.95 -11.44 -0.40
CA PHE A 93 -4.73 -10.72 -0.07
C PHE A 93 -3.99 -11.37 1.10
N GLY A 94 -2.67 -11.50 0.99
CA GLY A 94 -1.79 -11.96 2.06
C GLY A 94 -1.56 -10.92 3.14
N PHE A 95 -1.65 -9.64 2.76
CA PHE A 95 -1.54 -8.50 3.67
C PHE A 95 -2.26 -7.27 3.13
N LEU A 96 -2.63 -6.38 4.03
CA LEU A 96 -3.25 -5.09 3.67
C LEU A 96 -2.40 -3.95 4.22
N GLU A 97 -2.19 -2.91 3.40
CA GLU A 97 -1.67 -1.62 3.86
C GLU A 97 -2.83 -0.63 3.90
N VAL A 98 -3.31 -0.30 5.11
CA VAL A 98 -4.39 0.66 5.35
C VAL A 98 -3.82 2.06 5.61
N GLY A 99 -4.57 3.09 5.30
CA GLY A 99 -4.09 4.48 5.34
C GLY A 99 -3.97 5.03 3.89
N THR A 100 -3.34 6.18 3.68
CA THR A 100 -2.50 6.96 4.60
C THR A 100 -3.39 7.68 5.60
N VAL A 101 -3.02 7.58 6.86
CA VAL A 101 -3.65 8.38 7.91
C VAL A 101 -2.71 9.48 8.41
N THR A 102 -3.30 10.50 8.97
CA THR A 102 -2.63 11.64 9.60
C THR A 102 -3.06 11.76 11.06
N PRO A 103 -2.35 12.49 11.93
CA PRO A 103 -2.74 12.65 13.32
C PRO A 103 -4.18 13.09 13.50
N LYS A 104 -4.57 14.14 12.78
CA LYS A 104 -5.93 14.69 12.78
C LYS A 104 -6.68 14.28 11.51
N PRO A 105 -8.02 14.11 11.56
CA PRO A 105 -8.82 13.94 10.36
C PRO A 105 -8.66 15.14 9.42
N GLN A 106 -8.74 14.87 8.10
CA GLN A 106 -8.73 15.93 7.10
C GLN A 106 -9.52 15.52 5.85
N PRO A 107 -10.18 16.48 5.17
CA PRO A 107 -11.03 16.21 4.00
C PRO A 107 -10.22 15.86 2.75
N GLY A 108 -8.92 16.17 2.71
CA GLY A 108 -8.08 16.10 1.51
C GLY A 108 -8.26 17.31 0.60
N ASN A 109 -7.87 17.14 -0.68
CA ASN A 109 -7.99 18.18 -1.68
C ASN A 109 -9.43 18.30 -2.21
N GLU A 110 -9.75 19.42 -2.87
CA GLU A 110 -11.05 19.67 -3.50
C GLU A 110 -11.37 18.66 -4.60
N GLN A 111 -12.65 18.39 -4.78
CA GLN A 111 -13.17 17.55 -5.88
C GLN A 111 -13.43 18.39 -7.14
N PRO A 112 -13.31 17.76 -8.34
CA PRO A 112 -12.92 16.38 -8.62
C PRO A 112 -11.40 16.16 -8.39
N ARG A 113 -11.05 15.05 -7.80
CA ARG A 113 -9.66 14.72 -7.40
C ARG A 113 -9.24 13.28 -7.74
N LEU A 114 -10.08 12.57 -8.48
CA LEU A 114 -9.83 11.21 -8.93
C LEU A 114 -10.35 11.06 -10.36
N PHE A 115 -9.45 10.70 -11.28
CA PHE A 115 -9.72 10.63 -12.72
C PHE A 115 -9.34 9.24 -13.24
N ARG A 116 -10.28 8.60 -13.92
CA ARG A 116 -10.12 7.24 -14.45
C ARG A 116 -9.84 7.30 -15.94
N LEU A 117 -8.77 6.63 -16.36
CA LEU A 117 -8.38 6.46 -17.76
C LEU A 117 -8.60 4.98 -18.11
N THR A 118 -9.84 4.66 -18.50
CA THR A 118 -10.31 3.27 -18.60
C THR A 118 -9.54 2.48 -19.64
N GLU A 119 -9.31 3.02 -20.83
CA GLU A 119 -8.60 2.37 -21.93
C GLU A 119 -7.13 2.06 -21.58
N ASN A 120 -6.48 2.96 -20.83
CA ASN A 120 -5.10 2.80 -20.40
C ASN A 120 -4.98 2.01 -19.08
N GLN A 121 -6.09 1.61 -18.44
CA GLN A 121 -6.12 1.00 -17.12
C GLN A 121 -5.31 1.82 -16.11
N ALA A 122 -5.53 3.12 -16.10
CA ALA A 122 -4.77 4.10 -15.32
C ALA A 122 -5.70 5.02 -14.52
N ILE A 123 -5.12 5.64 -13.50
CA ILE A 123 -5.81 6.59 -12.62
C ILE A 123 -4.87 7.76 -12.35
N ILE A 124 -5.38 8.99 -12.51
CA ILE A 124 -4.74 10.19 -11.98
C ILE A 124 -5.50 10.59 -10.71
N ASN A 125 -4.78 10.87 -9.62
CA ASN A 125 -5.39 11.28 -8.37
C ASN A 125 -4.61 12.40 -7.69
N ARG A 126 -5.38 13.28 -7.03
CA ARG A 126 -4.89 14.32 -6.13
C ARG A 126 -5.65 14.30 -4.79
N MET A 127 -5.78 13.10 -4.19
CA MET A 127 -6.62 12.88 -3.00
C MET A 127 -6.23 13.72 -1.78
N GLY A 128 -4.92 13.95 -1.54
CA GLY A 128 -4.43 14.79 -0.45
C GLY A 128 -4.64 14.18 0.94
N PHE A 129 -4.49 12.86 1.07
CA PHE A 129 -4.61 12.13 2.34
C PHE A 129 -5.95 12.37 3.08
N ASN A 130 -7.08 12.36 2.35
CA ASN A 130 -8.39 12.40 2.99
C ASN A 130 -8.57 11.19 3.91
N ASN A 131 -8.78 11.44 5.20
CA ASN A 131 -8.90 10.39 6.22
C ASN A 131 -9.61 10.90 7.48
N LYS A 132 -10.05 9.97 8.34
CA LYS A 132 -10.76 10.24 9.60
C LYS A 132 -9.83 10.35 10.83
N GLY A 133 -8.51 10.48 10.61
CA GLY A 133 -7.49 10.55 11.64
C GLY A 133 -7.03 9.18 12.16
N VAL A 134 -5.84 9.18 12.77
CA VAL A 134 -5.18 7.95 13.25
C VAL A 134 -6.00 7.22 14.31
N GLU A 135 -6.72 7.93 15.18
CA GLU A 135 -7.54 7.32 16.24
C GLU A 135 -8.65 6.42 15.66
N HIS A 136 -9.35 6.91 14.62
CA HIS A 136 -10.39 6.13 13.96
C HIS A 136 -9.82 4.84 13.36
N LEU A 137 -8.69 4.94 12.63
CA LEU A 137 -8.05 3.77 12.04
C LEU A 137 -7.57 2.79 13.11
N VAL A 138 -6.94 3.26 14.18
CA VAL A 138 -6.49 2.45 15.32
C VAL A 138 -7.64 1.66 15.93
N GLN A 139 -8.78 2.31 16.15
CA GLN A 139 -9.98 1.63 16.68
C GLN A 139 -10.47 0.52 15.75
N ASN A 140 -10.49 0.76 14.42
CA ASN A 140 -10.92 -0.24 13.45
C ASN A 140 -9.97 -1.44 13.36
N VAL A 141 -8.64 -1.19 13.34
CA VAL A 141 -7.65 -2.27 13.36
C VAL A 141 -7.71 -3.05 14.66
N ARG A 142 -7.91 -2.40 15.81
CA ARG A 142 -8.07 -3.06 17.12
C ARG A 142 -9.31 -3.97 17.14
N LYS A 143 -10.46 -3.49 16.65
CA LYS A 143 -11.67 -4.29 16.50
C LYS A 143 -11.45 -5.51 15.60
N PHE A 144 -10.77 -5.31 14.46
CA PHE A 144 -10.43 -6.40 13.55
C PHE A 144 -9.54 -7.45 14.22
N LYS A 145 -8.48 -7.04 14.91
CA LYS A 145 -7.55 -7.96 15.59
C LYS A 145 -8.23 -8.73 16.72
N ALA A 146 -9.05 -8.08 17.54
CA ALA A 146 -9.81 -8.74 18.60
C ALA A 146 -10.75 -9.83 18.06
N LYS A 147 -11.42 -9.58 16.93
CA LYS A 147 -12.28 -10.55 16.25
C LYS A 147 -11.50 -11.73 15.65
N ASN A 148 -10.26 -11.48 15.22
CA ASN A 148 -9.42 -12.42 14.49
C ASN A 148 -8.20 -12.92 15.30
N ASP A 149 -8.24 -12.83 16.64
CA ASP A 149 -7.09 -13.13 17.52
C ASP A 149 -6.45 -14.52 17.29
N ARG A 150 -7.27 -15.52 16.93
CA ARG A 150 -6.81 -16.86 16.58
C ARG A 150 -6.12 -16.96 15.21
N ASN A 151 -6.22 -15.94 14.36
CA ASN A 151 -5.67 -15.95 12.99
C ASN A 151 -4.51 -14.96 12.85
N LYS A 152 -3.34 -15.31 13.40
CA LYS A 152 -2.10 -14.52 13.34
C LYS A 152 -1.52 -14.36 11.92
N SER A 153 -2.15 -14.97 10.89
CA SER A 153 -1.65 -14.89 9.51
C SER A 153 -2.11 -13.64 8.75
N LYS A 154 -3.03 -12.84 9.32
CA LYS A 154 -3.53 -11.61 8.68
C LYS A 154 -2.65 -10.41 9.04
N ILE A 155 -1.76 -10.04 8.14
CA ILE A 155 -0.79 -8.96 8.33
C ILE A 155 -1.40 -7.61 7.92
N ILE A 156 -1.35 -6.63 8.82
CA ILE A 156 -1.82 -5.26 8.58
C ILE A 156 -0.65 -4.28 8.73
N GLY A 157 -0.30 -3.64 7.61
CA GLY A 157 0.53 -2.45 7.61
C GLY A 157 -0.32 -1.19 7.80
N ILE A 158 0.17 -0.24 8.58
CA ILE A 158 -0.45 1.07 8.73
C ILE A 158 0.43 2.11 8.05
N ASN A 159 -0.11 2.74 7.00
CA ASN A 159 0.56 3.79 6.26
C ASN A 159 0.26 5.14 6.91
N ILE A 160 1.31 5.86 7.30
CA ILE A 160 1.22 7.12 8.03
C ILE A 160 1.80 8.29 7.23
N GLY A 161 1.27 9.47 7.44
CA GLY A 161 1.69 10.68 6.76
C GLY A 161 1.40 11.94 7.56
N LYS A 162 1.85 13.07 7.02
CA LYS A 162 1.71 14.40 7.59
C LYS A 162 0.35 15.01 7.26
N ASN A 163 -0.29 15.73 8.20
CA ASN A 163 -1.43 16.60 7.92
C ASN A 163 -1.08 17.68 6.89
N LYS A 164 -2.09 18.11 6.12
CA LYS A 164 -1.92 19.14 5.08
C LYS A 164 -1.37 20.44 5.65
N ASP A 165 -1.93 20.86 6.78
CA ASP A 165 -1.66 22.18 7.40
C ASP A 165 -0.42 22.19 8.31
N THR A 166 0.16 21.04 8.62
CA THR A 166 1.43 20.97 9.35
C THR A 166 2.57 21.48 8.45
N PRO A 167 3.35 22.48 8.86
CA PRO A 167 4.53 22.93 8.13
C PRO A 167 5.53 21.79 7.90
N ILE A 168 6.34 21.87 6.83
CA ILE A 168 7.24 20.78 6.46
C ILE A 168 8.35 20.55 7.50
N GLU A 169 8.80 21.62 8.14
CA GLU A 169 9.77 21.60 9.23
C GLU A 169 9.27 20.85 10.48
N ASN A 170 7.94 20.79 10.68
CA ASN A 170 7.30 20.08 11.78
C ASN A 170 6.73 18.71 11.34
N ALA A 171 7.05 18.27 10.12
CA ALA A 171 6.52 17.02 9.59
C ALA A 171 6.79 15.80 10.48
N ALA A 172 7.98 15.75 11.08
CA ALA A 172 8.39 14.66 11.95
C ALA A 172 7.44 14.43 13.12
N ASP A 173 6.85 15.48 13.70
CA ASP A 173 5.92 15.38 14.83
C ASP A 173 4.66 14.59 14.44
N ASP A 174 4.12 14.84 13.27
CA ASP A 174 2.95 14.12 12.75
C ASP A 174 3.23 12.62 12.56
N TYR A 175 4.41 12.28 12.02
CA TYR A 175 4.81 10.88 11.88
C TYR A 175 5.03 10.21 13.24
N LEU A 176 5.63 10.90 14.20
CA LEU A 176 5.86 10.39 15.56
C LEU A 176 4.53 10.13 16.29
N ILE A 177 3.57 11.06 16.19
CA ILE A 177 2.22 10.87 16.76
C ILE A 177 1.53 9.65 16.15
N CYS A 178 1.54 9.53 14.82
CA CYS A 178 0.93 8.38 14.15
C CYS A 178 1.65 7.07 14.49
N LEU A 179 2.99 7.07 14.54
CA LEU A 179 3.80 5.91 14.92
C LEU A 179 3.43 5.44 16.32
N GLU A 180 3.41 6.34 17.30
CA GLU A 180 3.10 6.01 18.70
C GLU A 180 1.71 5.38 18.86
N LYS A 181 0.69 6.01 18.24
CA LYS A 181 -0.70 5.55 18.34
C LYS A 181 -0.96 4.22 17.65
N SER A 182 -0.25 3.91 16.57
CA SER A 182 -0.46 2.70 15.77
C SER A 182 0.52 1.56 16.08
N TYR A 183 1.57 1.81 16.85
CA TYR A 183 2.68 0.87 17.06
C TYR A 183 2.26 -0.49 17.59
N GLU A 184 1.46 -0.50 18.66
CA GLU A 184 1.01 -1.72 19.32
C GLU A 184 0.21 -2.63 18.39
N ILE A 185 -0.67 -2.02 17.58
CA ILE A 185 -1.66 -2.74 16.79
C ILE A 185 -1.21 -3.05 15.36
N ALA A 186 -0.25 -2.31 14.81
CA ALA A 186 0.27 -2.57 13.47
C ALA A 186 1.16 -3.81 13.45
N ASP A 187 1.19 -4.53 12.33
CA ASP A 187 2.22 -5.54 12.09
C ASP A 187 3.48 -4.91 11.48
N TYR A 188 3.33 -3.87 10.66
CA TYR A 188 4.40 -2.97 10.25
C TYR A 188 3.84 -1.54 10.04
N ILE A 189 4.74 -0.54 10.04
CA ILE A 189 4.40 0.86 9.77
C ILE A 189 5.04 1.28 8.45
N ALA A 190 4.26 1.89 7.55
CA ALA A 190 4.77 2.45 6.30
C ALA A 190 4.82 3.98 6.37
N ILE A 191 6.01 4.55 6.20
CA ILE A 191 6.26 5.99 6.23
C ILE A 191 6.07 6.55 4.83
N ASN A 192 5.00 7.30 4.60
CA ASN A 192 4.68 7.85 3.28
C ASN A 192 5.24 9.26 3.09
N ILE A 193 6.44 9.35 2.53
CA ILE A 193 7.13 10.61 2.20
C ILE A 193 7.06 10.95 0.70
N SER A 194 6.27 10.22 -0.07
CA SER A 194 6.35 10.19 -1.54
C SER A 194 5.11 10.68 -2.26
N SER A 195 4.04 11.07 -1.54
CA SER A 195 2.83 11.57 -2.19
C SER A 195 3.09 12.90 -2.91
N PRO A 196 2.72 13.02 -4.20
CA PRO A 196 2.82 14.28 -4.92
C PRO A 196 1.68 15.25 -4.56
N ASN A 197 0.69 14.80 -3.79
CA ASN A 197 -0.57 15.49 -3.55
C ASN A 197 -0.62 16.25 -2.21
N THR A 198 0.48 16.27 -1.48
CA THR A 198 0.69 17.04 -0.25
C THR A 198 1.86 17.99 -0.48
N LYS A 199 1.62 19.29 -0.24
CA LYS A 199 2.60 20.35 -0.52
C LYS A 199 3.95 20.03 0.15
N ASN A 200 5.02 20.09 -0.63
CA ASN A 200 6.41 19.90 -0.23
C ASN A 200 6.74 18.56 0.44
N LEU A 201 5.83 17.59 0.47
CA LEU A 201 6.06 16.31 1.17
C LEU A 201 7.31 15.58 0.64
N ARG A 202 7.55 15.64 -0.67
CA ARG A 202 8.70 14.99 -1.30
C ARG A 202 10.05 15.61 -0.93
N GLU A 203 10.06 16.82 -0.33
CA GLU A 203 11.27 17.41 0.25
C GLU A 203 11.85 16.52 1.37
N LEU A 204 11.01 15.72 2.04
CA LEU A 204 11.44 14.75 3.05
C LEU A 204 12.27 13.59 2.47
N GLN A 205 12.37 13.46 1.14
CA GLN A 205 13.26 12.48 0.49
C GLN A 205 14.66 13.04 0.23
N LYS A 206 14.92 14.32 0.52
CA LYS A 206 16.24 14.93 0.47
C LYS A 206 17.10 14.47 1.66
N ASP A 207 18.38 14.37 1.47
CA ASP A 207 19.35 13.67 2.33
C ASP A 207 19.24 14.02 3.82
N ASP A 208 19.41 15.29 4.17
CA ASP A 208 19.38 15.72 5.58
C ASP A 208 17.98 15.55 6.20
N ALA A 209 16.94 15.93 5.47
CA ALA A 209 15.56 15.80 5.92
C ALA A 209 15.15 14.34 6.09
N LEU A 210 15.56 13.46 5.18
CA LEU A 210 15.30 12.03 5.28
C LEU A 210 16.02 11.42 6.47
N ASN A 211 17.32 11.72 6.63
CA ASN A 211 18.12 11.18 7.73
C ASN A 211 17.57 11.64 9.10
N ASP A 212 17.21 12.92 9.25
CA ASP A 212 16.62 13.45 10.48
C ASP A 212 15.30 12.74 10.82
N LEU A 213 14.38 12.66 9.84
CA LEU A 213 13.09 12.00 10.02
C LEU A 213 13.26 10.53 10.42
N LEU A 214 14.07 9.75 9.67
CA LEU A 214 14.25 8.33 9.93
C LEU A 214 14.96 8.08 11.27
N SER A 215 15.93 8.90 11.64
CA SER A 215 16.59 8.81 12.93
C SER A 215 15.61 9.02 14.09
N LYS A 216 14.77 10.05 14.02
CA LYS A 216 13.72 10.32 15.03
C LYS A 216 12.73 9.15 15.14
N LEU A 217 12.29 8.61 13.99
CA LEU A 217 11.36 7.47 13.96
C LEU A 217 11.99 6.20 14.54
N LYS A 218 13.24 5.91 14.24
CA LYS A 218 13.95 4.72 14.78
C LYS A 218 14.19 4.84 16.27
N ASN A 219 14.52 6.02 16.77
CA ASN A 219 14.64 6.27 18.21
C ASN A 219 13.29 6.04 18.93
N LYS A 220 12.20 6.56 18.36
CA LYS A 220 10.85 6.33 18.90
C LYS A 220 10.44 4.85 18.79
N GLN A 221 10.76 4.17 17.69
CA GLN A 221 10.52 2.73 17.53
C GLN A 221 11.20 1.93 18.62
N GLN A 222 12.45 2.25 18.97
CA GLN A 222 13.18 1.56 20.03
C GLN A 222 12.50 1.74 21.39
N GLN A 223 12.08 2.96 21.73
CA GLN A 223 11.33 3.24 22.96
C GLN A 223 10.03 2.45 23.03
N LEU A 224 9.24 2.48 21.94
CA LEU A 224 7.98 1.75 21.87
C LEU A 224 8.18 0.23 21.89
N SER A 225 9.27 -0.27 21.29
CA SER A 225 9.62 -1.70 21.33
C SER A 225 9.87 -2.18 22.76
N GLN A 226 10.58 -1.39 23.57
CA GLN A 226 10.79 -1.68 24.99
C GLN A 226 9.49 -1.59 25.77
N GLN A 227 8.69 -0.57 25.54
CA GLN A 227 7.41 -0.35 26.22
C GLN A 227 6.40 -1.49 25.99
N TYR A 228 6.29 -1.97 24.75
CA TYR A 228 5.28 -2.98 24.36
C TYR A 228 5.84 -4.42 24.30
N GLY A 229 7.14 -4.63 24.50
CA GLY A 229 7.78 -5.94 24.34
C GLY A 229 7.63 -6.52 22.92
N LYS A 230 7.46 -5.64 21.90
CA LYS A 230 7.17 -6.01 20.53
C LYS A 230 7.97 -5.13 19.56
N TYR A 231 8.65 -5.75 18.60
CA TYR A 231 9.25 -5.02 17.49
C TYR A 231 8.25 -4.90 16.34
N THR A 232 7.88 -3.66 15.98
CA THR A 232 7.03 -3.37 14.83
C THR A 232 7.89 -2.76 13.73
N PRO A 233 8.12 -3.46 12.59
CA PRO A 233 8.99 -3.00 11.51
C PRO A 233 8.52 -1.68 10.88
N ILE A 234 9.48 -0.89 10.38
CA ILE A 234 9.24 0.37 9.65
C ILE A 234 9.67 0.21 8.20
N ALA A 235 8.74 0.42 7.27
CA ALA A 235 8.99 0.52 5.83
C ALA A 235 8.92 1.98 5.36
N VAL A 236 9.75 2.38 4.40
CA VAL A 236 9.72 3.72 3.79
C VAL A 236 9.20 3.65 2.37
N LYS A 237 8.14 4.41 2.06
CA LYS A 237 7.53 4.46 0.73
C LYS A 237 8.06 5.64 -0.08
N ILE A 238 8.76 5.33 -1.18
CA ILE A 238 9.46 6.30 -2.02
C ILE A 238 8.67 6.66 -3.29
N ALA A 239 9.02 7.79 -3.92
CA ALA A 239 8.48 8.21 -5.21
C ALA A 239 9.14 7.45 -6.38
N PRO A 240 8.48 7.34 -7.54
CA PRO A 240 9.10 6.81 -8.74
C PRO A 240 9.93 7.84 -9.52
N ASP A 241 9.74 9.12 -9.25
CA ASP A 241 10.35 10.24 -9.97
C ASP A 241 11.71 10.64 -9.34
N LEU A 242 12.55 9.66 -9.01
CA LEU A 242 13.86 9.84 -8.38
C LEU A 242 14.98 9.59 -9.38
N ASP A 243 16.00 10.43 -9.36
CA ASP A 243 17.25 10.19 -10.09
C ASP A 243 18.17 9.18 -9.38
N ASP A 244 19.26 8.80 -10.04
CA ASP A 244 20.18 7.77 -9.54
C ASP A 244 20.89 8.20 -8.24
N ASN A 245 21.22 9.49 -8.08
CA ASN A 245 21.85 10.01 -6.87
C ASN A 245 20.85 9.98 -5.70
N GLN A 246 19.63 10.40 -5.93
CA GLN A 246 18.57 10.34 -4.92
C GLN A 246 18.28 8.89 -4.47
N LEU A 247 18.24 7.93 -5.39
CA LEU A 247 18.08 6.51 -5.06
C LEU A 247 19.25 5.98 -4.24
N LYS A 248 20.48 6.33 -4.61
CA LYS A 248 21.69 5.96 -3.86
C LYS A 248 21.63 6.50 -2.43
N ASN A 249 21.33 7.78 -2.28
CA ASN A 249 21.25 8.44 -0.97
C ASN A 249 20.12 7.82 -0.10
N ILE A 250 18.95 7.53 -0.68
CA ILE A 250 17.87 6.84 0.03
C ILE A 250 18.33 5.46 0.51
N ALA A 251 19.05 4.70 -0.31
CA ALA A 251 19.56 3.39 0.08
C ALA A 251 20.56 3.49 1.23
N GLU A 252 21.52 4.42 1.15
CA GLU A 252 22.54 4.65 2.18
C GLU A 252 21.92 5.12 3.51
N ILE A 253 21.00 6.10 3.47
CA ILE A 253 20.32 6.62 4.65
C ILE A 253 19.41 5.54 5.27
N SER A 254 18.78 4.72 4.45
CA SER A 254 17.94 3.61 4.94
C SER A 254 18.78 2.54 5.67
N ARG A 255 19.98 2.20 5.15
CA ARG A 255 20.94 1.32 5.85
C ARG A 255 21.40 1.92 7.17
N LYS A 256 21.87 3.17 7.13
CA LYS A 256 22.36 3.90 8.32
C LYS A 256 21.33 3.89 9.44
N ASN A 257 20.05 4.09 9.09
CA ASN A 257 18.96 4.12 10.05
C ASN A 257 18.32 2.73 10.28
N ARG A 258 18.85 1.64 9.71
CA ARG A 258 18.35 0.27 9.89
C ARG A 258 16.84 0.17 9.59
N ILE A 259 16.42 0.72 8.44
CA ILE A 259 15.03 0.61 7.97
C ILE A 259 14.76 -0.83 7.56
N ASP A 260 13.56 -1.33 7.90
CA ASP A 260 13.22 -2.76 7.78
C ASP A 260 12.74 -3.15 6.38
N ALA A 261 12.24 -2.20 5.56
CA ALA A 261 11.88 -2.40 4.16
C ALA A 261 11.77 -1.07 3.40
N ILE A 262 11.87 -1.13 2.06
CA ILE A 262 11.50 -0.01 1.19
C ILE A 262 10.32 -0.42 0.32
N ILE A 263 9.31 0.47 0.20
CA ILE A 263 8.15 0.29 -0.69
C ILE A 263 8.40 1.10 -1.96
N SER A 264 8.64 0.42 -3.05
CA SER A 264 8.92 0.99 -4.37
C SER A 264 7.76 0.66 -5.32
N ASN A 265 6.92 1.61 -5.69
CA ASN A 265 6.92 3.04 -5.39
C ASN A 265 5.49 3.61 -5.23
N ASN A 266 5.40 4.95 -5.13
CA ASN A 266 4.13 5.67 -5.16
C ASN A 266 3.73 5.99 -6.62
N THR A 267 2.79 6.93 -6.81
CA THR A 267 2.36 7.45 -8.11
C THR A 267 3.37 8.45 -8.68
N THR A 268 3.43 8.59 -10.03
CA THR A 268 4.34 9.50 -10.72
C THR A 268 3.67 10.81 -11.12
N LEU A 269 4.46 11.88 -11.25
CA LEU A 269 4.04 13.14 -11.88
C LEU A 269 4.14 13.12 -13.40
N THR A 270 4.87 12.16 -13.97
CA THR A 270 4.95 12.00 -15.43
C THR A 270 3.61 11.54 -16.00
N ARG A 271 3.44 11.68 -17.31
CA ARG A 271 2.22 11.29 -18.04
C ARG A 271 2.48 10.21 -19.08
N VAL A 272 3.53 9.43 -18.85
CA VAL A 272 3.97 8.36 -19.78
C VAL A 272 2.80 7.44 -20.15
N GLY A 273 2.60 7.28 -21.48
CA GLY A 273 1.55 6.44 -22.06
C GLY A 273 0.13 6.99 -21.96
N VAL A 274 -0.04 8.27 -21.55
CA VAL A 274 -1.35 8.94 -21.48
C VAL A 274 -1.27 10.40 -21.91
N GLU A 275 -0.18 10.82 -22.53
CA GLU A 275 0.17 12.21 -22.86
C GLU A 275 -0.91 12.88 -23.73
N ASN A 276 -1.47 12.13 -24.68
CA ASN A 276 -2.42 12.62 -25.67
C ASN A 276 -3.87 12.68 -25.17
N LEU A 277 -4.13 12.30 -23.92
CA LEU A 277 -5.48 12.32 -23.37
C LEU A 277 -5.77 13.68 -22.72
N PRO A 278 -6.96 14.29 -22.95
CA PRO A 278 -7.31 15.56 -22.31
C PRO A 278 -7.15 15.53 -20.78
N VAL A 279 -7.48 14.40 -20.15
CA VAL A 279 -7.39 14.20 -18.70
C VAL A 279 -5.94 14.11 -18.19
N SER A 280 -4.94 13.96 -19.07
CA SER A 280 -3.53 13.98 -18.71
C SER A 280 -3.08 15.34 -18.16
N GLN A 281 -3.80 16.41 -18.50
CA GLN A 281 -3.54 17.77 -18.00
C GLN A 281 -3.94 17.96 -16.53
N GLU A 282 -4.71 17.01 -15.97
CA GLU A 282 -5.08 17.08 -14.56
C GLU A 282 -3.87 16.92 -13.65
N SER A 283 -3.79 17.78 -12.64
CA SER A 283 -2.75 17.66 -11.61
C SER A 283 -2.95 16.40 -10.77
N GLY A 284 -1.86 15.86 -10.21
CA GLY A 284 -1.89 14.69 -9.33
C GLY A 284 -0.98 13.55 -9.82
N GLY A 285 -0.98 12.45 -9.10
CA GLY A 285 -0.15 11.30 -9.37
C GLY A 285 -0.83 10.30 -10.32
N LEU A 286 -0.12 9.87 -11.36
CA LEU A 286 -0.52 8.80 -12.28
C LEU A 286 -0.17 7.43 -11.69
N SER A 287 -1.10 6.48 -11.79
CA SER A 287 -0.94 5.07 -11.41
C SER A 287 -1.58 4.15 -12.45
N GLY A 288 -1.35 2.85 -12.34
CA GLY A 288 -1.91 1.84 -13.23
C GLY A 288 -0.91 1.33 -14.25
N LYS A 289 -1.40 0.69 -15.32
CA LYS A 289 -0.58 -0.02 -16.30
C LYS A 289 0.56 0.83 -16.91
N PRO A 290 0.36 2.12 -17.24
CA PRO A 290 1.41 2.92 -17.87
C PRO A 290 2.69 3.07 -17.06
N ILE A 291 2.62 3.00 -15.74
CA ILE A 291 3.82 3.17 -14.89
C ILE A 291 4.61 1.87 -14.68
N PHE A 292 4.23 0.75 -15.31
CA PHE A 292 4.85 -0.56 -15.06
C PHE A 292 6.35 -0.54 -15.33
N GLU A 293 6.77 -0.12 -16.51
CA GLU A 293 8.17 -0.10 -16.89
C GLU A 293 9.01 0.87 -16.05
N MET A 294 8.50 2.09 -15.81
CA MET A 294 9.17 3.04 -14.92
C MET A 294 9.38 2.45 -13.52
N SER A 295 8.35 1.82 -12.99
CA SER A 295 8.42 1.21 -11.65
C SER A 295 9.35 -0.01 -11.59
N ASN A 296 9.53 -0.74 -12.70
CA ASN A 296 10.50 -1.82 -12.83
C ASN A 296 11.94 -1.30 -12.85
N GLN A 297 12.19 -0.22 -13.59
CA GLN A 297 13.53 0.41 -13.63
C GLN A 297 13.97 0.89 -12.24
N ILE A 298 13.09 1.58 -11.52
CA ILE A 298 13.37 2.04 -10.14
C ILE A 298 13.60 0.84 -9.21
N LEU A 299 12.75 -0.20 -9.30
CA LEU A 299 12.90 -1.41 -8.51
C LEU A 299 14.26 -2.09 -8.75
N GLN A 300 14.64 -2.26 -10.00
CA GLN A 300 15.91 -2.92 -10.36
C GLN A 300 17.12 -2.12 -9.85
N LYS A 301 17.11 -0.79 -10.06
CA LYS A 301 18.18 0.09 -9.54
C LYS A 301 18.30 -0.02 -8.01
N LEU A 302 17.16 0.03 -7.33
CA LEU A 302 17.10 -0.09 -5.87
C LEU A 302 17.56 -1.46 -5.38
N ALA A 303 17.17 -2.55 -6.05
CA ALA A 303 17.62 -3.91 -5.74
C ALA A 303 19.15 -4.06 -5.87
N ASN A 304 19.73 -3.49 -6.94
CA ASN A 304 21.17 -3.46 -7.15
C ASN A 304 21.91 -2.64 -6.06
N LEU A 305 21.32 -1.51 -5.64
CA LEU A 305 21.89 -0.70 -4.58
C LEU A 305 21.82 -1.40 -3.21
N LEU A 306 20.71 -2.04 -2.89
CA LEU A 306 20.46 -2.63 -1.56
C LEU A 306 21.04 -4.04 -1.40
N GLN A 307 21.35 -4.77 -2.47
CA GLN A 307 21.97 -6.10 -2.45
C GLN A 307 21.32 -7.10 -1.46
N ASN A 308 19.98 -7.06 -1.35
CA ASN A 308 19.16 -7.81 -0.41
C ASN A 308 19.33 -7.48 1.09
N GLU A 309 20.10 -6.48 1.47
CA GLU A 309 20.25 -6.06 2.89
C GLU A 309 18.94 -5.52 3.46
N ILE A 310 18.17 -4.78 2.64
CA ILE A 310 16.84 -4.28 2.98
C ILE A 310 15.83 -4.83 1.97
N PRO A 311 14.79 -5.57 2.39
CA PRO A 311 13.79 -6.12 1.49
C PRO A 311 12.97 -5.01 0.81
N ILE A 312 12.57 -5.27 -0.42
CA ILE A 312 11.75 -4.35 -1.22
C ILE A 312 10.35 -4.91 -1.39
N ILE A 313 9.34 -4.06 -1.13
CA ILE A 313 7.93 -4.30 -1.46
C ILE A 313 7.64 -3.52 -2.75
N ALA A 314 7.36 -4.22 -3.85
CA ALA A 314 7.16 -3.57 -5.15
C ALA A 314 5.69 -3.18 -5.38
N VAL A 315 5.48 -1.98 -5.90
CA VAL A 315 4.18 -1.42 -6.28
C VAL A 315 4.30 -0.75 -7.65
N GLY A 316 3.24 -0.71 -8.41
CA GLY A 316 3.15 0.05 -9.66
C GLY A 316 2.99 -0.81 -10.90
N GLY A 317 1.86 -0.63 -11.57
CA GLY A 317 1.56 -1.20 -12.88
C GLY A 317 1.15 -2.67 -12.91
N ILE A 318 1.10 -3.37 -11.78
CA ILE A 318 0.73 -4.80 -11.74
C ILE A 318 -0.73 -4.98 -12.15
N SER A 319 -0.96 -5.67 -13.27
CA SER A 319 -2.26 -5.95 -13.88
C SER A 319 -2.43 -7.40 -14.33
N SER A 320 -1.41 -8.22 -14.15
CA SER A 320 -1.37 -9.66 -14.46
C SER A 320 -0.47 -10.43 -13.49
N VAL A 321 -0.53 -11.77 -13.56
CA VAL A 321 0.39 -12.65 -12.82
C VAL A 321 1.84 -12.45 -13.28
N ASP A 322 2.03 -12.26 -14.58
CA ASP A 322 3.37 -12.10 -15.16
C ASP A 322 4.00 -10.77 -14.74
N ASP A 323 3.20 -9.69 -14.61
CA ASP A 323 3.69 -8.43 -14.02
C ASP A 323 4.19 -8.64 -12.58
N ALA A 324 3.43 -9.39 -11.77
CA ALA A 324 3.81 -9.69 -10.40
C ALA A 324 5.08 -10.55 -10.33
N LYS A 325 5.21 -11.57 -11.21
CA LYS A 325 6.43 -12.38 -11.33
C LYS A 325 7.64 -11.54 -11.72
N THR A 326 7.48 -10.64 -12.69
CA THR A 326 8.54 -9.70 -13.10
C THR A 326 9.04 -8.88 -11.93
N LYS A 327 8.15 -8.32 -11.08
CA LYS A 327 8.55 -7.60 -9.87
C LYS A 327 9.42 -8.46 -8.93
N LEU A 328 9.03 -9.72 -8.72
CA LEU A 328 9.79 -10.63 -7.85
C LEU A 328 11.15 -10.99 -8.47
N GLN A 329 11.22 -11.22 -9.77
CA GLN A 329 12.47 -11.48 -10.50
C GLN A 329 13.44 -10.30 -10.45
N LEU A 330 12.92 -9.07 -10.42
CA LEU A 330 13.71 -7.84 -10.27
C LEU A 330 14.16 -7.58 -8.82
N GLY A 331 13.89 -8.48 -7.88
CA GLY A 331 14.42 -8.44 -6.52
C GLY A 331 13.41 -8.08 -5.42
N ALA A 332 12.13 -7.84 -5.75
CA ALA A 332 11.12 -7.64 -4.73
C ALA A 332 10.88 -8.91 -3.93
N LYS A 333 10.56 -8.76 -2.65
CA LYS A 333 10.16 -9.86 -1.76
C LYS A 333 8.62 -9.99 -1.67
N LEU A 334 7.93 -8.87 -1.78
CA LEU A 334 6.47 -8.75 -1.75
C LEU A 334 6.02 -7.82 -2.86
N VAL A 335 4.76 -7.94 -3.28
CA VAL A 335 4.11 -7.03 -4.23
C VAL A 335 2.84 -6.44 -3.64
N GLN A 336 2.53 -5.19 -3.99
CA GLN A 336 1.26 -4.56 -3.65
C GLN A 336 0.52 -4.14 -4.91
N ILE A 337 -0.79 -4.35 -4.92
CA ILE A 337 -1.68 -4.03 -6.04
C ILE A 337 -2.67 -2.95 -5.60
N TYR A 338 -2.89 -1.94 -6.47
CA TYR A 338 -3.91 -0.88 -6.30
C TYR A 338 -4.77 -0.77 -7.56
N SER A 339 -4.30 -0.06 -8.59
CA SER A 339 -5.08 0.20 -9.82
C SER A 339 -5.45 -1.09 -10.55
N GLY A 340 -4.54 -2.08 -10.59
CA GLY A 340 -4.84 -3.39 -11.16
C GLY A 340 -6.06 -4.06 -10.51
N PHE A 341 -6.22 -3.94 -9.20
CA PHE A 341 -7.40 -4.44 -8.50
C PHE A 341 -8.69 -3.71 -8.91
N ILE A 342 -8.64 -2.38 -9.12
CA ILE A 342 -9.80 -1.60 -9.56
C ILE A 342 -10.24 -2.02 -10.97
N PHE A 343 -9.31 -2.34 -11.89
CA PHE A 343 -9.64 -2.70 -13.27
C PHE A 343 -9.93 -4.19 -13.48
N LYS A 344 -9.24 -5.08 -12.74
CA LYS A 344 -9.30 -6.55 -12.91
C LYS A 344 -10.07 -7.27 -11.80
N GLY A 345 -10.27 -6.61 -10.66
CA GLY A 345 -11.01 -7.15 -9.51
C GLY A 345 -10.34 -8.27 -8.75
N PRO A 346 -11.12 -8.97 -7.92
CA PRO A 346 -10.65 -10.09 -7.11
C PRO A 346 -9.95 -11.21 -7.89
N PRO A 347 -10.33 -11.55 -9.14
CA PRO A 347 -9.62 -12.58 -9.90
C PRO A 347 -8.11 -12.33 -10.06
N LEU A 348 -7.68 -11.06 -10.22
CA LEU A 348 -6.26 -10.73 -10.29
C LEU A 348 -5.53 -11.13 -9.00
N ILE A 349 -6.11 -10.80 -7.86
CA ILE A 349 -5.51 -11.08 -6.55
C ILE A 349 -5.36 -12.59 -6.34
N GLN A 350 -6.43 -13.35 -6.67
CA GLN A 350 -6.46 -14.81 -6.54
C GLN A 350 -5.43 -15.48 -7.44
N GLN A 351 -5.35 -15.04 -8.70
CA GLN A 351 -4.39 -15.59 -9.67
C GLN A 351 -2.95 -15.27 -9.24
N CYS A 352 -2.66 -14.05 -8.82
CA CYS A 352 -1.35 -13.70 -8.31
C CYS A 352 -1.00 -14.53 -7.06
N ALA A 353 -1.87 -14.57 -6.04
CA ALA A 353 -1.62 -15.30 -4.80
C ALA A 353 -1.43 -16.82 -4.99
N ALA A 354 -1.99 -17.39 -6.07
CA ALA A 354 -1.85 -18.81 -6.38
C ALA A 354 -0.57 -19.15 -7.17
N ASN A 355 0.06 -18.16 -7.84
CA ASN A 355 1.10 -18.43 -8.84
C ASN A 355 2.46 -17.76 -8.56
N ILE A 356 2.60 -16.98 -7.41
CA ILE A 356 3.87 -16.31 -7.09
C ILE A 356 4.39 -16.62 -5.68
#